data_da261cf6fbe036b9f1f5472d07e104fa
#
_entry.id   da261cf6fbe036b9f1f5472d07e104fa
#
_cell.length_a   1.000
_cell.length_b   1.000
_cell.length_c   1.000
_cell.angle_alpha   90.00
_cell.angle_beta   90.00
_cell.angle_gamma   90.00
#
_symmetry.space_group_name_H-M   'P 1'
#
loop_
_entity.id
_entity.type
_entity.pdbx_description
1 polymer ?
#
loop_
_entity_poly.entity_id
_entity_poly.type
_entity_poly.pdbx_seq_one_letter_code
_entity_poly.pdbx_strand_id
1 'polypeptide(L)'
;AMAARPTRRPGGRLDLPRTLRANLATARRTADGTVQVIPEKPVFRSRVRRSADWRLILVTDVSGSMEASTIWSALTASVLAGVPTLSTHFLAFSTEVVDLTGHVHDPLSLLLEVSVGGGTHIAAGLRHARSLIEVPSRTLVVVISDFEEGAPLGGLLAEVRALVTTGCHVLGCASLDDAGRPRYSTGVAGQLVAAGMPVAALSPLELARWIGEKTA
;
A
#
# COMPACT_ATOMS: atom_id res chain seq x y z
N ALA A 1 3.39 -15.05 -8.88
CA ALA A 1 4.59 -15.41 -9.66
C ALA A 1 4.84 -14.37 -10.74
N MET A 2 5.96 -13.63 -10.65
CA MET A 2 6.35 -12.62 -11.65
C MET A 2 6.68 -13.32 -12.97
N ALA A 3 5.86 -13.12 -14.00
CA ALA A 3 6.16 -13.58 -15.34
C ALA A 3 7.23 -12.67 -15.97
N ALA A 4 8.48 -13.13 -16.03
CA ALA A 4 9.55 -12.42 -16.70
C ALA A 4 9.32 -12.49 -18.22
N ARG A 5 9.05 -11.35 -18.87
CA ARG A 5 8.94 -11.28 -20.34
C ARG A 5 10.32 -11.12 -20.98
N PRO A 6 10.62 -11.86 -22.07
CA PRO A 6 11.86 -11.68 -22.80
C PRO A 6 11.89 -10.33 -23.52
N THR A 7 13.02 -9.64 -23.46
CA THR A 7 13.24 -8.36 -24.16
C THR A 7 14.62 -8.32 -24.78
N ARG A 8 14.78 -7.58 -25.87
CA ARG A 8 16.08 -7.29 -26.50
C ARG A 8 16.70 -5.99 -25.96
N ARG A 9 15.99 -5.23 -25.12
CA ARG A 9 16.54 -4.00 -24.52
C ARG A 9 17.45 -4.36 -23.34
N PRO A 10 18.69 -3.83 -23.28
CA PRO A 10 19.57 -4.00 -22.13
C PRO A 10 18.94 -3.34 -20.89
N GLY A 11 18.98 -3.99 -19.75
CA GLY A 11 18.40 -3.48 -18.50
C GLY A 11 17.89 -4.55 -17.53
N GLY A 12 18.08 -5.83 -17.85
CA GLY A 12 17.73 -6.96 -17.01
C GLY A 12 18.81 -8.05 -17.00
N ARG A 13 18.58 -9.16 -16.27
CA ARG A 13 19.48 -10.32 -16.31
C ARG A 13 19.42 -10.99 -17.68
N LEU A 14 20.58 -11.39 -18.24
CA LEU A 14 20.65 -12.16 -19.47
C LEU A 14 19.89 -13.48 -19.32
N ASP A 15 18.98 -13.78 -20.27
CA ASP A 15 18.34 -15.10 -20.42
C ASP A 15 19.25 -15.98 -21.28
N LEU A 16 20.18 -16.67 -20.63
CA LEU A 16 21.17 -17.46 -21.32
C LEU A 16 20.54 -18.54 -22.26
N PRO A 17 19.54 -19.34 -21.84
CA PRO A 17 18.93 -20.32 -22.72
C PRO A 17 18.27 -19.73 -23.97
N ARG A 18 17.61 -18.59 -23.86
CA ARG A 18 16.98 -17.92 -24.99
C ARG A 18 18.02 -17.20 -25.88
N THR A 19 19.06 -16.62 -25.27
CA THR A 19 20.18 -16.04 -26.00
C THR A 19 20.89 -17.10 -26.84
N LEU A 20 21.20 -18.26 -26.28
CA LEU A 20 21.83 -19.36 -27.03
C LEU A 20 20.94 -19.83 -28.18
N ARG A 21 19.65 -20.06 -27.95
CA ARG A 21 18.70 -20.46 -29.02
C ARG A 21 18.61 -19.41 -30.13
N ALA A 22 18.59 -18.14 -29.80
CA ALA A 22 18.49 -17.06 -30.78
C ALA A 22 19.79 -16.87 -31.61
N ASN A 23 20.91 -17.45 -31.16
CA ASN A 23 22.23 -17.31 -31.75
C ASN A 23 22.85 -18.65 -32.17
N LEU A 24 22.05 -19.71 -32.34
CA LEU A 24 22.58 -21.02 -32.80
C LEU A 24 23.24 -20.93 -34.17
N ALA A 25 22.79 -20.03 -35.04
CA ALA A 25 23.41 -19.81 -36.36
C ALA A 25 24.85 -19.24 -36.30
N THR A 26 25.23 -18.63 -35.15
CA THR A 26 26.61 -18.12 -34.94
C THR A 26 27.49 -19.12 -34.19
N ALA A 27 27.00 -20.34 -33.96
CA ALA A 27 27.74 -21.38 -33.28
C ALA A 27 28.93 -21.86 -34.18
N ARG A 28 30.12 -21.85 -33.61
CA ARG A 28 31.34 -22.35 -34.27
C ARG A 28 32.01 -23.34 -33.36
N ARG A 29 32.59 -24.39 -33.99
CA ARG A 29 33.43 -25.34 -33.28
C ARG A 29 34.90 -24.83 -33.35
N THR A 30 35.50 -24.67 -32.20
CA THR A 30 36.92 -24.31 -32.08
C THR A 30 37.84 -25.50 -32.29
N ALA A 31 39.14 -25.29 -32.52
CA ALA A 31 40.08 -26.35 -32.81
C ALA A 31 40.25 -27.39 -31.68
N ASP A 32 39.94 -27.01 -30.45
CA ASP A 32 39.90 -27.85 -29.25
C ASP A 32 38.59 -28.66 -29.08
N GLY A 33 37.65 -28.56 -30.05
CA GLY A 33 36.39 -29.27 -30.04
C GLY A 33 35.27 -28.63 -29.26
N THR A 34 35.52 -27.47 -28.58
CA THR A 34 34.48 -26.73 -27.87
C THR A 34 33.56 -26.00 -28.85
N VAL A 35 32.27 -25.82 -28.44
CA VAL A 35 31.29 -25.04 -29.22
C VAL A 35 31.19 -23.65 -28.62
N GLN A 36 31.58 -22.65 -29.40
CA GLN A 36 31.48 -21.23 -29.04
C GLN A 36 30.29 -20.60 -29.77
N VAL A 37 29.42 -19.91 -29.03
CA VAL A 37 28.27 -19.16 -29.58
C VAL A 37 28.52 -17.66 -29.37
N ILE A 38 28.54 -16.89 -30.46
CA ILE A 38 28.68 -15.44 -30.40
C ILE A 38 27.31 -14.82 -30.23
N PRO A 39 27.01 -14.13 -29.12
CA PRO A 39 25.65 -13.61 -28.79
C PRO A 39 25.37 -12.30 -29.52
N GLU A 40 25.18 -12.32 -30.84
CA GLU A 40 24.80 -11.14 -31.63
C GLU A 40 23.40 -10.60 -31.25
N LYS A 41 22.51 -11.48 -30.78
CA LYS A 41 21.13 -11.15 -30.41
C LYS A 41 20.88 -11.54 -28.94
N PRO A 42 21.44 -10.81 -27.96
CA PRO A 42 21.22 -11.12 -26.55
C PRO A 42 19.75 -10.93 -26.18
N VAL A 43 19.22 -11.85 -25.39
CA VAL A 43 17.86 -11.81 -24.83
C VAL A 43 17.95 -11.58 -23.33
N PHE A 44 17.29 -10.55 -22.85
CA PHE A 44 17.27 -10.21 -21.42
C PHE A 44 15.92 -10.55 -20.81
N ARG A 45 15.90 -10.85 -19.52
CA ARG A 45 14.66 -10.96 -18.73
C ARG A 45 14.35 -9.57 -18.18
N SER A 46 13.41 -8.86 -18.77
CA SER A 46 12.86 -7.66 -18.18
C SER A 46 11.90 -8.05 -17.04
N ARG A 47 12.16 -7.55 -15.84
CA ARG A 47 11.12 -7.44 -14.83
C ARG A 47 10.21 -6.28 -15.25
N VAL A 48 9.17 -6.57 -15.99
CA VAL A 48 8.06 -5.62 -16.09
C VAL A 48 7.52 -5.50 -14.67
N ARG A 49 7.72 -4.35 -14.00
CA ARG A 49 6.86 -3.99 -12.88
C ARG A 49 5.44 -4.05 -13.47
N ARG A 50 4.64 -5.03 -13.06
CA ARG A 50 3.21 -4.90 -13.22
C ARG A 50 2.87 -3.60 -12.49
N SER A 51 2.26 -2.65 -13.16
CA SER A 51 1.57 -1.58 -12.47
C SER A 51 0.65 -2.27 -11.48
N ALA A 52 0.70 -1.88 -10.22
CA ALA A 52 -0.19 -2.43 -9.23
C ALA A 52 -1.63 -2.22 -9.75
N ASP A 53 -2.42 -3.30 -9.75
CA ASP A 53 -3.80 -3.23 -10.26
C ASP A 53 -4.70 -2.46 -9.29
N TRP A 54 -4.31 -2.40 -8.01
CA TRP A 54 -5.02 -1.74 -6.93
C TRP A 54 -4.12 -0.78 -6.16
N ARG A 55 -4.72 0.28 -5.62
CA ARG A 55 -4.08 1.23 -4.72
C ARG A 55 -4.68 1.09 -3.32
N LEU A 56 -3.83 0.91 -2.32
CA LEU A 56 -4.18 0.97 -0.91
C LEU A 56 -3.59 2.24 -0.31
N ILE A 57 -4.43 3.05 0.33
CA ILE A 57 -4.00 4.23 1.07
C ILE A 57 -4.36 3.99 2.54
N LEU A 58 -3.35 3.75 3.36
CA LEU A 58 -3.49 3.65 4.81
C LEU A 58 -3.34 5.05 5.41
N VAL A 59 -4.35 5.49 6.13
CA VAL A 59 -4.41 6.81 6.80
C VAL A 59 -4.42 6.53 8.28
N THR A 60 -3.24 6.62 8.90
CA THR A 60 -3.02 6.17 10.28
C THR A 60 -2.92 7.35 11.22
N ASP A 61 -3.74 7.34 12.23
CA ASP A 61 -3.67 8.23 13.37
C ASP A 61 -2.44 7.91 14.23
N VAL A 62 -1.62 8.93 14.47
CA VAL A 62 -0.43 8.84 15.32
C VAL A 62 -0.50 9.81 16.50
N SER A 63 -1.71 10.23 16.88
CA SER A 63 -1.95 10.97 18.10
C SER A 63 -1.53 10.18 19.35
N GLY A 64 -1.38 10.84 20.49
CA GLY A 64 -0.83 10.23 21.70
C GLY A 64 -1.61 9.02 22.22
N SER A 65 -2.90 8.90 21.92
CA SER A 65 -3.74 7.73 22.27
C SER A 65 -3.49 6.51 21.40
N MET A 66 -2.75 6.64 20.28
CA MET A 66 -2.63 5.66 19.20
C MET A 66 -1.28 4.92 19.16
N GLU A 67 -0.41 5.06 20.16
CA GLU A 67 0.96 4.52 20.15
C GLU A 67 1.02 3.02 19.79
N ALA A 68 0.24 2.17 20.46
CA ALA A 68 0.19 0.72 20.18
C ALA A 68 -0.32 0.41 18.77
N SER A 69 -1.34 1.16 18.31
CA SER A 69 -1.93 0.99 16.98
C SER A 69 -1.00 1.48 15.87
N THR A 70 -0.09 2.40 16.13
CA THR A 70 0.89 2.91 15.17
C THR A 70 1.88 1.81 14.75
N ILE A 71 2.42 1.05 15.72
CA ILE A 71 3.32 -0.08 15.45
C ILE A 71 2.61 -1.13 14.57
N TRP A 72 1.40 -1.48 14.94
CA TRP A 72 0.56 -2.41 14.20
C TRP A 72 0.31 -1.94 12.74
N SER A 73 -0.01 -0.68 12.56
CA SER A 73 -0.27 -0.09 11.24
C SER A 73 0.97 -0.09 10.35
N ALA A 74 2.14 0.25 10.91
CA ALA A 74 3.41 0.25 10.19
C ALA A 74 3.80 -1.16 9.71
N LEU A 75 3.67 -2.17 10.58
CA LEU A 75 3.93 -3.56 10.24
C LEU A 75 2.97 -4.04 9.15
N THR A 76 1.67 -3.72 9.28
CA THR A 76 0.65 -4.08 8.29
C THR A 76 0.94 -3.44 6.93
N ALA A 77 1.31 -2.15 6.91
CA ALA A 77 1.68 -1.45 5.69
C ALA A 77 2.86 -2.12 4.98
N SER A 78 3.90 -2.49 5.72
CA SER A 78 5.08 -3.15 5.16
C SER A 78 4.79 -4.54 4.59
N VAL A 79 3.93 -5.32 5.25
CA VAL A 79 3.48 -6.61 4.73
C VAL A 79 2.69 -6.43 3.43
N LEU A 80 1.76 -5.48 3.40
CA LEU A 80 0.93 -5.20 2.23
C LEU A 80 1.71 -4.58 1.08
N ALA A 81 2.75 -3.79 1.36
CA ALA A 81 3.66 -3.25 0.34
C ALA A 81 4.43 -4.35 -0.40
N GLY A 82 4.58 -5.53 0.19
CA GLY A 82 5.14 -6.72 -0.45
C GLY A 82 4.19 -7.39 -1.47
N VAL A 83 2.91 -7.03 -1.52
CA VAL A 83 1.94 -7.62 -2.45
C VAL A 83 2.09 -7.03 -3.85
N PRO A 84 2.46 -7.82 -4.89
CA PRO A 84 2.82 -7.28 -6.21
C PRO A 84 1.69 -6.56 -6.96
N THR A 85 0.43 -6.89 -6.65
CA THR A 85 -0.77 -6.32 -7.28
C THR A 85 -1.28 -5.08 -6.55
N LEU A 86 -0.63 -4.68 -5.44
CA LEU A 86 -1.06 -3.62 -4.57
C LEU A 86 0.02 -2.52 -4.51
N SER A 87 -0.36 -1.28 -4.80
CA SER A 87 0.45 -0.09 -4.52
C SER A 87 0.04 0.46 -3.16
N THR A 88 0.88 0.29 -2.15
CA THR A 88 0.58 0.71 -0.78
C THR A 88 1.15 2.09 -0.51
N HIS A 89 0.29 3.01 -0.07
CA HIS A 89 0.62 4.34 0.42
C HIS A 89 0.38 4.37 1.94
N PHE A 90 1.24 5.07 2.66
CA PHE A 90 1.12 5.22 4.10
C PHE A 90 1.15 6.71 4.47
N LEU A 91 0.05 7.19 5.02
CA LEU A 91 -0.10 8.53 5.53
C LEU A 91 -0.23 8.47 7.05
N ALA A 92 0.67 9.11 7.76
CA ALA A 92 0.54 9.34 9.19
C ALA A 92 -0.08 10.72 9.42
N PHE A 93 -1.01 10.83 10.35
CA PHE A 93 -1.58 12.12 10.72
C PHE A 93 -1.75 12.27 12.23
N SER A 94 -1.57 13.49 12.68
CA SER A 94 -1.98 13.99 14.00
C SER A 94 -2.65 15.35 13.78
N THR A 95 -2.04 16.46 14.17
CA THR A 95 -2.43 17.81 13.73
C THR A 95 -1.97 18.11 12.29
N GLU A 96 -0.93 17.44 11.84
CA GLU A 96 -0.36 17.53 10.49
C GLU A 96 -0.39 16.16 9.80
N VAL A 97 -0.27 16.16 8.48
CA VAL A 97 -0.22 14.93 7.67
C VAL A 97 1.17 14.77 7.09
N VAL A 98 1.75 13.58 7.28
CA VAL A 98 3.05 13.21 6.74
C VAL A 98 2.87 12.01 5.80
N ASP A 99 3.35 12.15 4.56
CA ASP A 99 3.36 11.04 3.60
C ASP A 99 4.66 10.22 3.77
N LEU A 100 4.52 9.02 4.29
CA LEU A 100 5.61 8.07 4.54
C LEU A 100 5.64 6.92 3.53
N THR A 101 5.00 7.08 2.39
CA THR A 101 4.92 6.06 1.33
C THR A 101 6.30 5.56 0.87
N GLY A 102 7.32 6.43 0.89
CA GLY A 102 8.69 6.03 0.56
C GLY A 102 9.32 5.01 1.51
N HIS A 103 8.81 4.89 2.73
CA HIS A 103 9.33 4.03 3.81
C HIS A 103 8.54 2.73 4.01
N VAL A 104 7.44 2.49 3.27
CA VAL A 104 6.54 1.33 3.48
C VAL A 104 7.20 -0.04 3.33
N HIS A 105 8.33 -0.14 2.66
CA HIS A 105 9.06 -1.40 2.48
C HIS A 105 10.00 -1.73 3.64
N ASP A 106 10.22 -0.80 4.56
CA ASP A 106 11.05 -0.95 5.75
C ASP A 106 10.27 -0.49 6.99
N PRO A 107 9.70 -1.44 7.77
CA PRO A 107 8.87 -1.11 8.93
C PRO A 107 9.64 -0.34 10.00
N LEU A 108 10.95 -0.57 10.13
CA LEU A 108 11.77 0.13 11.12
C LEU A 108 11.97 1.59 10.73
N SER A 109 12.34 1.86 9.48
CA SER A 109 12.43 3.23 8.95
C SER A 109 11.11 3.97 9.10
N LEU A 110 9.97 3.31 8.80
CA LEU A 110 8.65 3.89 8.93
C LEU A 110 8.33 4.27 10.38
N LEU A 111 8.63 3.40 11.35
CA LEU A 111 8.43 3.67 12.78
C LEU A 111 9.33 4.77 13.32
N LEU A 112 10.56 4.90 12.81
CA LEU A 112 11.49 5.96 13.22
C LEU A 112 11.08 7.35 12.68
N GLU A 113 10.43 7.40 11.52
CA GLU A 113 9.94 8.65 10.92
C GLU A 113 8.60 9.10 11.53
N VAL A 114 7.83 8.17 12.11
CA VAL A 114 6.56 8.51 12.77
C VAL A 114 6.85 9.19 14.11
N SER A 115 6.41 10.43 14.25
CA SER A 115 6.39 11.15 15.52
C SER A 115 5.02 10.99 16.16
N VAL A 116 4.93 10.20 17.23
CA VAL A 116 3.68 10.02 17.97
C VAL A 116 3.43 11.22 18.86
N GLY A 117 2.24 11.80 18.78
CA GLY A 117 1.81 12.92 19.63
C GLY A 117 0.97 13.96 18.89
N GLY A 118 0.57 15.00 19.61
CA GLY A 118 -0.30 16.05 19.08
C GLY A 118 -1.79 15.72 19.17
N GLY A 119 -2.60 16.57 18.53
CA GLY A 119 -4.05 16.37 18.41
C GLY A 119 -4.41 15.46 17.23
N THR A 120 -5.71 15.32 16.99
CA THR A 120 -6.23 14.42 15.94
C THR A 120 -6.98 15.24 14.90
N HIS A 121 -6.58 15.14 13.62
CA HIS A 121 -7.24 15.81 12.50
C HIS A 121 -7.48 14.84 11.34
N ILE A 122 -8.42 13.91 11.52
CA ILE A 122 -8.75 12.86 10.57
C ILE A 122 -9.15 13.44 9.20
N ALA A 123 -9.91 14.55 9.22
CA ALA A 123 -10.33 15.23 7.99
C ALA A 123 -9.15 15.66 7.11
N ALA A 124 -8.04 16.09 7.70
CA ALA A 124 -6.83 16.46 6.95
C ALA A 124 -6.20 15.22 6.30
N GLY A 125 -6.07 14.12 7.03
CA GLY A 125 -5.59 12.83 6.52
C GLY A 125 -6.42 12.34 5.34
N LEU A 126 -7.76 12.37 5.45
CA LEU A 126 -8.67 11.95 4.38
C LEU A 126 -8.60 12.86 3.15
N ARG A 127 -8.45 14.16 3.34
CA ARG A 127 -8.26 15.14 2.23
C ARG A 127 -6.98 14.83 1.47
N HIS A 128 -5.89 14.55 2.17
CA HIS A 128 -4.64 14.17 1.55
C HIS A 128 -4.78 12.83 0.80
N ALA A 129 -5.38 11.82 1.42
CA ALA A 129 -5.66 10.54 0.78
C ALA A 129 -6.46 10.70 -0.51
N ARG A 130 -7.49 11.56 -0.50
CA ARG A 130 -8.31 11.86 -1.69
C ARG A 130 -7.49 12.45 -2.85
N SER A 131 -6.47 13.25 -2.56
CA SER A 131 -5.58 13.79 -3.60
C SER A 131 -4.70 12.74 -4.29
N LEU A 132 -4.49 11.58 -3.65
CA LEU A 132 -3.72 10.47 -4.19
C LEU A 132 -4.56 9.48 -5.03
N ILE A 133 -5.87 9.65 -5.09
CA ILE A 133 -6.77 8.76 -5.82
C ILE A 133 -6.67 9.04 -7.32
N GLU A 134 -6.16 8.07 -8.09
CA GLU A 134 -6.10 8.14 -9.56
C GLU A 134 -7.24 7.36 -10.21
N VAL A 135 -7.51 6.15 -9.72
CA VAL A 135 -8.58 5.27 -10.21
C VAL A 135 -9.47 4.88 -9.04
N PRO A 136 -10.58 5.59 -8.78
CA PRO A 136 -11.41 5.38 -7.60
C PRO A 136 -11.88 3.93 -7.43
N SER A 137 -12.41 3.30 -8.47
CA SER A 137 -12.90 1.91 -8.44
C SER A 137 -11.84 0.86 -8.12
N ARG A 138 -10.55 1.24 -8.10
CA ARG A 138 -9.41 0.38 -7.74
C ARG A 138 -8.59 0.97 -6.60
N THR A 139 -9.21 1.82 -5.79
CA THR A 139 -8.57 2.44 -4.63
C THR A 139 -9.30 2.03 -3.36
N LEU A 140 -8.52 1.57 -2.40
CA LEU A 140 -8.93 1.28 -1.03
C LEU A 140 -8.35 2.37 -0.13
N VAL A 141 -9.19 3.07 0.64
CA VAL A 141 -8.77 4.01 1.68
C VAL A 141 -9.15 3.42 3.02
N VAL A 142 -8.17 3.16 3.86
CA VAL A 142 -8.37 2.61 5.21
C VAL A 142 -7.88 3.62 6.22
N VAL A 143 -8.78 4.09 7.08
CA VAL A 143 -8.46 4.98 8.20
C VAL A 143 -8.29 4.15 9.46
N ILE A 144 -7.17 4.28 10.14
CA ILE A 144 -6.91 3.60 11.42
C ILE A 144 -6.83 4.67 12.49
N SER A 145 -7.83 4.72 13.38
CA SER A 145 -7.97 5.76 14.42
C SER A 145 -8.89 5.29 15.54
N ASP A 146 -8.84 5.94 16.69
CA ASP A 146 -9.87 5.87 17.73
C ASP A 146 -11.06 6.80 17.44
N PHE A 147 -11.02 7.51 16.32
CA PHE A 147 -12.06 8.44 15.86
C PHE A 147 -12.37 9.58 16.85
N GLU A 148 -11.40 9.96 17.67
CA GLU A 148 -11.50 11.16 18.51
C GLU A 148 -11.06 12.39 17.70
N GLU A 149 -11.91 12.87 16.79
CA GLU A 149 -11.64 14.05 15.95
C GLU A 149 -11.48 15.31 16.82
N GLY A 150 -10.32 15.94 16.74
CA GLY A 150 -10.00 17.19 17.47
C GLY A 150 -10.49 18.46 16.77
N ALA A 151 -10.96 18.34 15.53
CA ALA A 151 -11.51 19.43 14.72
C ALA A 151 -13.06 19.34 14.65
N PRO A 152 -13.75 20.35 14.08
CA PRO A 152 -15.19 20.29 13.90
C PRO A 152 -15.62 19.09 13.03
N LEU A 153 -16.44 18.20 13.58
CA LEU A 153 -16.88 16.95 12.97
C LEU A 153 -17.50 17.10 11.57
N GLY A 154 -18.15 18.25 11.31
CA GLY A 154 -18.71 18.55 9.98
C GLY A 154 -17.68 18.49 8.85
N GLY A 155 -16.44 18.89 9.13
CA GLY A 155 -15.32 18.78 8.17
C GLY A 155 -14.97 17.33 7.85
N LEU A 156 -14.89 16.49 8.87
CA LEU A 156 -14.64 15.05 8.71
C LEU A 156 -15.74 14.37 7.90
N LEU A 157 -17.01 14.61 8.25
CA LEU A 157 -18.15 14.05 7.52
C LEU A 157 -18.22 14.50 6.06
N ALA A 158 -17.82 15.75 5.77
CA ALA A 158 -17.75 16.26 4.41
C ALA A 158 -16.68 15.51 3.58
N GLU A 159 -15.48 15.27 4.14
CA GLU A 159 -14.43 14.52 3.45
C GLU A 159 -14.81 13.05 3.25
N VAL A 160 -15.46 12.42 4.23
CA VAL A 160 -15.96 11.05 4.07
C VAL A 160 -16.97 10.94 2.93
N ARG A 161 -17.97 11.84 2.89
CA ARG A 161 -18.94 11.88 1.79
C ARG A 161 -18.27 12.13 0.45
N ALA A 162 -17.28 13.02 0.39
CA ALA A 162 -16.52 13.30 -0.82
C ALA A 162 -15.80 12.03 -1.32
N LEU A 163 -15.13 11.30 -0.43
CA LEU A 163 -14.48 10.03 -0.75
C LEU A 163 -15.47 8.97 -1.25
N VAL A 164 -16.56 8.75 -0.54
CA VAL A 164 -17.61 7.79 -0.93
C VAL A 164 -18.19 8.15 -2.31
N THR A 165 -18.41 9.43 -2.57
CA THR A 165 -18.94 9.92 -3.87
C THR A 165 -17.96 9.65 -5.02
N THR A 166 -16.64 9.56 -4.79
CA THR A 166 -15.69 9.19 -5.85
C THR A 166 -15.87 7.75 -6.34
N GLY A 167 -16.52 6.89 -5.55
CA GLY A 167 -16.66 5.46 -5.82
C GLY A 167 -15.45 4.61 -5.37
N CYS A 168 -14.55 5.16 -4.56
CA CYS A 168 -13.49 4.36 -3.94
C CYS A 168 -14.04 3.54 -2.76
N HIS A 169 -13.32 2.48 -2.40
CA HIS A 169 -13.65 1.66 -1.25
C HIS A 169 -13.05 2.29 0.01
N VAL A 170 -13.89 2.66 0.96
CA VAL A 170 -13.47 3.26 2.23
C VAL A 170 -13.79 2.35 3.41
N LEU A 171 -12.91 2.34 4.41
CA LEU A 171 -13.08 1.60 5.65
C LEU A 171 -12.47 2.37 6.81
N GLY A 172 -13.22 2.56 7.87
CA GLY A 172 -12.71 2.96 9.18
C GLY A 172 -12.31 1.72 9.98
N CYS A 173 -11.05 1.59 10.35
CA CYS A 173 -10.55 0.56 11.23
C CYS A 173 -10.36 1.15 12.62
N ALA A 174 -11.21 0.74 13.56
CA ALA A 174 -11.15 1.22 14.93
C ALA A 174 -9.90 0.66 15.64
N SER A 175 -9.24 1.49 16.44
CA SER A 175 -8.10 1.09 17.23
C SER A 175 -8.45 0.03 18.25
N LEU A 176 -7.46 -0.81 18.59
CA LEU A 176 -7.55 -1.81 19.64
C LEU A 176 -6.62 -1.40 20.79
N ASP A 177 -7.03 -1.68 22.04
CA ASP A 177 -6.16 -1.58 23.20
C ASP A 177 -5.14 -2.73 23.24
N ASP A 178 -4.23 -2.70 24.22
CA ASP A 178 -3.21 -3.75 24.40
C ASP A 178 -3.80 -5.15 24.68
N ALA A 179 -5.07 -5.23 25.08
CA ALA A 179 -5.81 -6.47 25.27
C ALA A 179 -6.60 -6.90 24.02
N GLY A 180 -6.45 -6.19 22.90
CA GLY A 180 -7.16 -6.43 21.65
C GLY A 180 -8.63 -6.03 21.68
N ARG A 181 -9.05 -5.16 22.61
CA ARG A 181 -10.43 -4.70 22.73
C ARG A 181 -10.59 -3.39 21.94
N PRO A 182 -11.74 -3.19 21.27
CA PRO A 182 -12.02 -1.95 20.56
C PRO A 182 -12.02 -0.75 21.51
N ARG A 183 -11.23 0.27 21.17
CA ARG A 183 -11.18 1.54 21.86
C ARG A 183 -11.36 2.67 20.85
N TYR A 184 -12.54 3.24 20.76
CA TYR A 184 -12.86 4.30 19.82
C TYR A 184 -14.14 5.04 20.19
N SER A 185 -14.32 6.25 19.65
CA SER A 185 -15.53 7.05 19.78
C SER A 185 -16.69 6.42 18.99
N THR A 186 -17.58 5.70 19.67
CA THR A 186 -18.75 5.05 19.04
C THR A 186 -19.74 6.07 18.45
N GLY A 187 -19.86 7.26 19.06
CA GLY A 187 -20.72 8.32 18.56
C GLY A 187 -20.24 8.90 17.23
N VAL A 188 -18.94 9.12 17.09
CA VAL A 188 -18.35 9.57 15.83
C VAL A 188 -18.41 8.46 14.80
N ALA A 189 -18.05 7.22 15.18
CA ALA A 189 -18.13 6.07 14.28
C ALA A 189 -19.54 5.87 13.69
N GLY A 190 -20.59 6.03 14.48
CA GLY A 190 -21.97 5.97 13.99
C GLY A 190 -22.28 7.03 12.92
N GLN A 191 -21.74 8.24 13.08
CA GLN A 191 -21.91 9.31 12.08
C GLN A 191 -21.10 9.06 10.81
N LEU A 192 -19.91 8.45 10.92
CA LEU A 192 -19.09 8.03 9.78
C LEU A 192 -19.80 6.94 8.96
N VAL A 193 -20.40 5.96 9.64
CA VAL A 193 -21.23 4.93 8.98
C VAL A 193 -22.42 5.55 8.26
N ALA A 194 -23.12 6.50 8.90
CA ALA A 194 -24.22 7.24 8.27
C ALA A 194 -23.76 8.10 7.08
N ALA A 195 -22.50 8.54 7.07
CA ALA A 195 -21.89 9.24 5.94
C ALA A 195 -21.41 8.31 4.81
N GLY A 196 -21.50 6.98 4.99
CA GLY A 196 -21.18 5.96 3.98
C GLY A 196 -19.82 5.28 4.17
N MET A 197 -19.08 5.54 5.25
CA MET A 197 -17.83 4.84 5.58
C MET A 197 -18.11 3.76 6.62
N PRO A 198 -18.07 2.47 6.28
CA PRO A 198 -18.15 1.40 7.26
C PRO A 198 -17.03 1.54 8.31
N VAL A 199 -17.35 1.25 9.57
CA VAL A 199 -16.37 1.22 10.66
C VAL A 199 -16.39 -0.15 11.30
N ALA A 200 -15.21 -0.76 11.46
CA ALA A 200 -15.03 -2.05 12.09
C ALA A 200 -13.75 -2.07 12.92
N ALA A 201 -13.77 -2.79 14.05
CA ALA A 201 -12.56 -3.09 14.80
C ALA A 201 -11.96 -4.37 14.21
N LEU A 202 -10.86 -4.26 13.50
CA LEU A 202 -10.22 -5.38 12.78
C LEU A 202 -8.80 -5.59 13.30
N SER A 203 -8.46 -6.84 13.52
CA SER A 203 -7.06 -7.26 13.68
C SER A 203 -6.29 -7.13 12.34
N PRO A 204 -4.93 -7.16 12.33
CA PRO A 204 -4.14 -7.17 11.12
C PRO A 204 -4.58 -8.20 10.09
N LEU A 205 -4.89 -9.40 10.57
CA LEU A 205 -5.28 -10.52 9.72
C LEU A 205 -6.66 -10.31 9.08
N GLU A 206 -7.61 -9.76 9.83
CA GLU A 206 -8.96 -9.46 9.32
C GLU A 206 -8.92 -8.32 8.31
N LEU A 207 -8.10 -7.28 8.56
CA LEU A 207 -7.88 -6.21 7.59
C LEU A 207 -7.25 -6.74 6.31
N ALA A 208 -6.24 -7.61 6.40
CA ALA A 208 -5.62 -8.24 5.23
C ALA A 208 -6.62 -9.09 4.44
N ARG A 209 -7.53 -9.83 5.11
CA ARG A 209 -8.62 -10.56 4.45
C ARG A 209 -9.58 -9.64 3.73
N TRP A 210 -10.04 -8.58 4.39
CA TRP A 210 -10.93 -7.59 3.78
C TRP A 210 -10.31 -6.96 2.52
N ILE A 211 -9.02 -6.60 2.59
CA ILE A 211 -8.28 -6.09 1.41
C ILE A 211 -8.25 -7.16 0.30
N GLY A 212 -7.94 -8.41 0.65
CA GLY A 212 -7.90 -9.52 -0.30
C GLY A 212 -9.23 -9.75 -1.01
N GLU A 213 -10.35 -9.70 -0.28
CA GLU A 213 -11.71 -9.84 -0.84
C GLU A 213 -12.08 -8.71 -1.80
N LYS A 214 -11.59 -7.49 -1.53
CA LYS A 214 -11.86 -6.32 -2.40
C LYS A 214 -10.97 -6.28 -3.65
N THR A 215 -9.82 -6.94 -3.60
CA THR A 215 -8.82 -6.91 -4.68
C THR A 215 -8.79 -8.20 -5.52
N ALA A 216 -9.60 -9.21 -5.19
CA ALA A 216 -9.79 -10.44 -5.95
C ALA A 216 -10.68 -10.21 -7.20
#